data_c1ddadc162096cde43d87b3f39659044
#
_entry.id   c1ddadc162096cde43d87b3f39659044
#
_cell.length_a   1.000
_cell.length_b   1.000
_cell.length_c   1.000
_cell.angle_alpha   90.00
_cell.angle_beta   90.00
_cell.angle_gamma   90.00
#
_symmetry.space_group_name_H-M   'P 1'
#
loop_
_entity.id
_entity.type
_entity.pdbx_description
1 polymer ?
#
loop_
_entity_poly.entity_id
_entity_poly.type
_entity_poly.pdbx_seq_one_letter_code
_entity_poly.pdbx_strand_id
1 'polypeptide(L)'
;MAEKSKYKRVILKLSGEALAGDKGFGIDPETVESIASQIKDVTECGLEVAIVNGGGNIWRGLSGSSKGMDRATADYMGMLATVINSLALQDALETLGVPTRVQTAIEMRQIAETYIRRRAIRHMEKERVVIFAAGTGNPYFSTDTTAALRAAEVEACLLYTSPSPRD
;
A
#
# COMPACT_ATOMS: atom_id res chain seq x y z
N MET A 1 -27.05 9.88 -11.13
CA MET A 1 -25.91 10.47 -10.42
C MET A 1 -25.55 9.59 -9.24
N ALA A 2 -24.31 9.18 -9.19
CA ALA A 2 -23.85 8.44 -8.03
C ALA A 2 -23.90 9.34 -6.80
N GLU A 3 -24.31 8.81 -5.66
CA GLU A 3 -24.28 9.55 -4.42
C GLU A 3 -22.85 9.97 -4.15
N LYS A 4 -22.67 11.24 -3.77
CA LYS A 4 -21.36 11.71 -3.36
C LYS A 4 -20.98 11.01 -2.07
N SER A 5 -19.81 10.38 -2.05
CA SER A 5 -19.32 9.77 -0.86
C SER A 5 -19.18 10.81 0.26
N LYS A 6 -19.44 10.40 1.49
CA LYS A 6 -19.21 11.21 2.67
C LYS A 6 -17.74 11.60 2.78
N TYR A 7 -16.85 10.76 2.27
CA TYR A 7 -15.40 10.97 2.34
C TYR A 7 -14.91 11.30 0.94
N LYS A 8 -14.07 12.32 0.85
CA LYS A 8 -13.46 12.70 -0.42
C LYS A 8 -12.19 11.92 -0.69
N ARG A 9 -11.41 11.64 0.36
CA ARG A 9 -10.09 11.02 0.25
C ARG A 9 -9.97 9.89 1.25
N VAL A 10 -9.51 8.74 0.78
CA VAL A 10 -9.37 7.55 1.61
C VAL A 10 -8.00 6.91 1.42
N ILE A 11 -7.50 6.31 2.48
CA ILE A 11 -6.36 5.40 2.41
C ILE A 11 -6.87 4.00 2.71
N LEU A 12 -6.56 3.06 1.82
CA LEU A 12 -6.88 1.66 2.01
C LEU A 12 -5.64 0.96 2.55
N LYS A 13 -5.75 0.35 3.72
CA LYS A 13 -4.64 -0.44 4.26
C LYS A 13 -4.86 -1.90 3.87
N LEU A 14 -3.91 -2.45 3.13
CA LEU A 14 -3.92 -3.85 2.69
C LEU A 14 -2.84 -4.62 3.42
N SER A 15 -3.16 -5.80 3.94
CA SER A 15 -2.11 -6.66 4.48
C SER A 15 -1.30 -7.26 3.33
N GLY A 16 -0.03 -7.58 3.59
CA GLY A 16 0.79 -8.24 2.56
C GLY A 16 0.21 -9.59 2.16
N GLU A 17 -0.34 -10.31 3.13
CA GLU A 17 -0.96 -11.62 2.90
C GLU A 17 -2.12 -11.54 1.92
N ALA A 18 -2.80 -10.40 1.82
CA ALA A 18 -3.87 -10.22 0.85
C ALA A 18 -3.40 -10.45 -0.59
N LEU A 19 -2.14 -10.15 -0.87
CA LEU A 19 -1.59 -10.30 -2.23
C LEU A 19 -1.14 -11.72 -2.53
N ALA A 20 -1.06 -12.58 -1.53
CA ALA A 20 -0.60 -13.95 -1.67
C ALA A 20 -1.72 -14.92 -2.07
N GLY A 21 -2.97 -14.51 -1.88
CA GLY A 21 -4.10 -15.40 -2.12
C GLY A 21 -4.05 -16.64 -1.22
N ASP A 22 -4.48 -17.76 -1.74
CA ASP A 22 -4.56 -19.01 -0.97
C ASP A 22 -3.19 -19.61 -0.66
N LYS A 23 -2.15 -19.20 -1.38
CA LYS A 23 -0.80 -19.74 -1.16
C LYS A 23 -0.18 -19.30 0.16
N GLY A 24 -0.61 -18.17 0.70
CA GLY A 24 -0.13 -17.66 1.97
C GLY A 24 1.23 -16.97 1.92
N PHE A 25 1.95 -17.05 0.80
CA PHE A 25 3.21 -16.35 0.62
C PHE A 25 3.41 -15.95 -0.83
N GLY A 26 4.30 -14.99 -1.05
CA GLY A 26 4.58 -14.47 -2.39
C GLY A 26 3.44 -13.63 -2.93
N ILE A 27 3.39 -13.48 -4.23
CA ILE A 27 2.39 -12.68 -4.92
C ILE A 27 1.62 -13.58 -5.87
N ASP A 28 0.29 -13.61 -5.73
CA ASP A 28 -0.58 -14.35 -6.63
C ASP A 28 -1.14 -13.38 -7.67
N PRO A 29 -0.78 -13.53 -8.96
CA PRO A 29 -1.20 -12.58 -9.99
C PRO A 29 -2.71 -12.40 -10.09
N GLU A 30 -3.49 -13.48 -10.00
CA GLU A 30 -4.94 -13.39 -10.10
C GLU A 30 -5.54 -12.63 -8.93
N THR A 31 -4.99 -12.82 -7.73
CA THR A 31 -5.43 -12.11 -6.54
C THR A 31 -5.13 -10.62 -6.66
N VAL A 32 -3.93 -10.27 -7.12
CA VAL A 32 -3.54 -8.87 -7.31
C VAL A 32 -4.45 -8.21 -8.33
N GLU A 33 -4.75 -8.89 -9.43
CA GLU A 33 -5.67 -8.39 -10.46
C GLU A 33 -7.06 -8.15 -9.89
N SER A 34 -7.56 -9.07 -9.06
CA SER A 34 -8.86 -8.91 -8.41
C SER A 34 -8.89 -7.70 -7.47
N ILE A 35 -7.84 -7.53 -6.68
CA ILE A 35 -7.71 -6.37 -5.78
C ILE A 35 -7.65 -5.08 -6.58
N ALA A 36 -6.88 -5.06 -7.66
CA ALA A 36 -6.78 -3.89 -8.52
C ALA A 36 -8.15 -3.51 -9.11
N SER A 37 -8.92 -4.52 -9.52
CA SER A 37 -10.27 -4.30 -10.03
C SER A 37 -11.18 -3.66 -8.98
N GLN A 38 -11.11 -4.11 -7.74
CA GLN A 38 -11.90 -3.54 -6.65
C GLN A 38 -11.47 -2.09 -6.36
N ILE A 39 -10.18 -1.81 -6.40
CA ILE A 39 -9.67 -0.45 -6.20
C ILE A 39 -10.17 0.47 -7.33
N LYS A 40 -10.16 -0.03 -8.56
CA LYS A 40 -10.70 0.72 -9.69
C LYS A 40 -12.15 1.11 -9.44
N ASP A 41 -12.97 0.18 -8.95
CA ASP A 41 -14.36 0.46 -8.65
C ASP A 41 -14.49 1.60 -7.61
N VAL A 42 -13.62 1.61 -6.61
CA VAL A 42 -13.62 2.67 -5.60
C VAL A 42 -13.27 4.02 -6.23
N THR A 43 -12.28 4.05 -7.13
CA THR A 43 -11.92 5.30 -7.82
C THR A 43 -13.06 5.80 -8.70
N GLU A 44 -13.80 4.90 -9.30
CA GLU A 44 -14.94 5.26 -10.16
C GLU A 44 -16.11 5.85 -9.37
N CYS A 45 -16.13 5.66 -8.06
CA CYS A 45 -17.10 6.31 -7.18
C CYS A 45 -16.75 7.78 -6.89
N GLY A 46 -15.68 8.29 -7.47
CA GLY A 46 -15.26 9.68 -7.30
C GLY A 46 -14.37 9.93 -6.09
N LEU A 47 -13.89 8.87 -5.44
CA LEU A 47 -13.01 9.00 -4.29
C LEU A 47 -11.56 9.16 -4.74
N GLU A 48 -10.81 9.99 -3.99
CA GLU A 48 -9.35 10.04 -4.10
C GLU A 48 -8.81 8.90 -3.25
N VAL A 49 -7.97 8.06 -3.83
CA VAL A 49 -7.52 6.82 -3.19
C VAL A 49 -6.02 6.76 -3.06
N ALA A 50 -5.55 6.41 -1.88
CA ALA A 50 -4.18 6.01 -1.65
C ALA A 50 -4.19 4.65 -0.96
N ILE A 51 -3.07 3.95 -1.02
CA ILE A 51 -2.94 2.59 -0.51
C ILE A 51 -1.67 2.49 0.32
N VAL A 52 -1.77 1.80 1.45
CA VAL A 52 -0.61 1.36 2.23
C VAL A 52 -0.69 -0.16 2.29
N ASN A 53 0.35 -0.84 1.86
CA ASN A 53 0.36 -2.30 1.93
C ASN A 53 1.46 -2.80 2.85
N GLY A 54 1.26 -3.98 3.42
CA GLY A 54 2.28 -4.66 4.21
C GLY A 54 3.17 -5.53 3.34
N GLY A 55 4.18 -6.13 3.94
CA GLY A 55 5.12 -7.01 3.26
C GLY A 55 5.14 -8.44 3.80
N GLY A 56 4.19 -8.79 4.65
CA GLY A 56 4.21 -10.08 5.35
C GLY A 56 4.09 -11.31 4.47
N ASN A 57 3.63 -11.15 3.25
CA ASN A 57 3.60 -12.24 2.26
C ASN A 57 4.99 -12.61 1.75
N ILE A 58 5.96 -11.70 1.92
CA ILE A 58 7.33 -11.90 1.46
C ILE A 58 8.26 -12.02 2.67
N TRP A 59 8.11 -11.15 3.66
CA TRP A 59 9.00 -11.10 4.81
C TRP A 59 8.29 -10.66 6.08
N ARG A 60 8.58 -11.34 7.19
CA ARG A 60 8.07 -10.97 8.52
C ARG A 60 9.23 -10.63 9.43
N GLY A 61 9.34 -9.36 9.82
CA GLY A 61 10.45 -8.86 10.62
C GLY A 61 10.61 -9.58 11.95
N LEU A 62 9.49 -9.82 12.66
CA LEU A 62 9.55 -10.53 13.93
C LEU A 62 10.10 -11.96 13.80
N SER A 63 9.67 -12.67 12.76
CA SER A 63 10.18 -14.02 12.51
C SER A 63 11.67 -14.02 12.21
N GLY A 64 12.14 -13.04 11.42
CA GLY A 64 13.53 -12.86 11.13
C GLY A 64 14.35 -12.57 12.39
N SER A 65 13.86 -11.64 13.23
CA SER A 65 14.52 -11.30 14.49
C SER A 65 14.62 -12.49 15.42
N SER A 66 13.54 -13.30 15.52
CA SER A 66 13.52 -14.45 16.41
C SER A 66 14.51 -15.53 16.00
N LYS A 67 15.02 -15.46 14.76
CA LYS A 67 16.04 -16.37 14.26
C LYS A 67 17.47 -15.81 14.38
N GLY A 68 17.63 -14.79 15.20
CA GLY A 68 18.95 -14.20 15.45
C GLY A 68 19.32 -13.05 14.54
N MET A 69 18.44 -12.66 13.64
CA MET A 69 18.69 -11.52 12.76
C MET A 69 18.46 -10.21 13.51
N ASP A 70 19.27 -9.21 13.21
CA ASP A 70 19.09 -7.87 13.76
C ASP A 70 17.72 -7.32 13.39
N ARG A 71 16.99 -6.78 14.39
CA ARG A 71 15.62 -6.30 14.20
C ARG A 71 15.54 -5.20 13.16
N ALA A 72 16.46 -4.25 13.18
CA ALA A 72 16.45 -3.14 12.24
C ALA A 72 16.64 -3.66 10.80
N THR A 73 17.57 -4.59 10.61
CA THR A 73 17.79 -5.20 9.29
C THR A 73 16.55 -5.93 8.80
N ALA A 74 15.93 -6.71 9.68
CA ALA A 74 14.69 -7.43 9.34
C ALA A 74 13.57 -6.46 8.95
N ASP A 75 13.46 -5.34 9.67
CA ASP A 75 12.45 -4.34 9.37
C ASP A 75 12.71 -3.65 8.01
N TYR A 76 13.98 -3.40 7.67
CA TYR A 76 14.30 -2.87 6.34
C TYR A 76 13.95 -3.88 5.24
N MET A 77 14.16 -5.17 5.48
CA MET A 77 13.75 -6.19 4.53
C MET A 77 12.23 -6.18 4.33
N GLY A 78 11.49 -5.99 5.42
CA GLY A 78 10.03 -5.83 5.35
C GLY A 78 9.62 -4.60 4.54
N MET A 79 10.31 -3.48 4.72
CA MET A 79 10.06 -2.27 3.93
C MET A 79 10.28 -2.54 2.43
N LEU A 80 11.36 -3.22 2.08
CA LEU A 80 11.63 -3.58 0.69
C LEU A 80 10.57 -4.52 0.14
N ALA A 81 10.05 -5.41 0.97
CA ALA A 81 8.96 -6.29 0.58
C ALA A 81 7.71 -5.48 0.20
N THR A 82 7.41 -4.39 0.94
CA THR A 82 6.30 -3.52 0.57
C THR A 82 6.51 -2.84 -0.77
N VAL A 83 7.75 -2.53 -1.12
CA VAL A 83 8.07 -1.94 -2.42
C VAL A 83 7.75 -2.94 -3.54
N ILE A 84 8.14 -4.20 -3.36
CA ILE A 84 7.83 -5.25 -4.33
C ILE A 84 6.31 -5.35 -4.53
N ASN A 85 5.56 -5.41 -3.43
CA ASN A 85 4.10 -5.46 -3.49
C ASN A 85 3.50 -4.23 -4.16
N SER A 86 4.06 -3.06 -3.87
CA SER A 86 3.58 -1.81 -4.45
C SER A 86 3.75 -1.77 -5.96
N LEU A 87 4.88 -2.27 -6.46
CA LEU A 87 5.12 -2.32 -7.90
C LEU A 87 4.17 -3.30 -8.59
N ALA A 88 3.92 -4.44 -7.97
CA ALA A 88 2.97 -5.41 -8.52
C ALA A 88 1.57 -4.82 -8.62
N LEU A 89 1.14 -4.12 -7.57
CA LEU A 89 -0.18 -3.50 -7.54
C LEU A 89 -0.27 -2.33 -8.53
N GLN A 90 0.78 -1.53 -8.63
CA GLN A 90 0.84 -0.44 -9.61
C GLN A 90 0.67 -0.98 -11.03
N ASP A 91 1.41 -2.03 -11.36
CA ASP A 91 1.34 -2.62 -12.70
C ASP A 91 -0.08 -3.12 -13.00
N ALA A 92 -0.70 -3.80 -12.04
CA ALA A 92 -2.07 -4.29 -12.21
C ALA A 92 -3.08 -3.15 -12.37
N LEU A 93 -2.96 -2.09 -11.58
CA LEU A 93 -3.85 -0.94 -11.69
C LEU A 93 -3.69 -0.23 -13.03
N GLU A 94 -2.45 -0.01 -13.48
CA GLU A 94 -2.21 0.65 -14.75
C GLU A 94 -2.68 -0.19 -15.93
N THR A 95 -2.58 -1.50 -15.83
CA THR A 95 -3.13 -2.40 -16.85
C THR A 95 -4.65 -2.22 -16.97
N LEU A 96 -5.33 -1.89 -15.88
CA LEU A 96 -6.78 -1.62 -15.90
C LEU A 96 -7.13 -0.18 -16.26
N GLY A 97 -6.13 0.64 -16.61
CA GLY A 97 -6.34 2.02 -17.00
C GLY A 97 -6.42 3.00 -15.83
N VAL A 98 -6.00 2.59 -14.64
CA VAL A 98 -5.99 3.46 -13.46
C VAL A 98 -4.62 4.09 -13.28
N PRO A 99 -4.46 5.41 -13.48
CA PRO A 99 -3.16 6.05 -13.29
C PRO A 99 -2.71 5.91 -11.84
N THR A 100 -1.51 5.42 -11.63
CA THR A 100 -1.00 5.08 -10.30
C THR A 100 0.43 5.57 -10.12
N ARG A 101 0.75 6.03 -8.91
CA ARG A 101 2.10 6.46 -8.55
C ARG A 101 2.51 5.78 -7.26
N VAL A 102 3.68 5.14 -7.26
CA VAL A 102 4.28 4.62 -6.04
C VAL A 102 5.19 5.69 -5.46
N GLN A 103 5.00 6.01 -4.20
CA GLN A 103 5.90 6.90 -3.46
C GLN A 103 6.51 6.13 -2.30
N THR A 104 7.82 6.23 -2.16
CA THR A 104 8.57 5.45 -1.18
C THR A 104 9.21 6.34 -0.13
N ALA A 105 9.19 5.88 1.11
CA ALA A 105 9.85 6.56 2.22
C ALA A 105 11.37 6.39 2.20
N ILE A 106 11.86 5.36 1.51
CA ILE A 106 13.31 5.15 1.31
C ILE A 106 13.63 5.59 -0.12
N GLU A 107 14.60 6.48 -0.27
CA GLU A 107 14.94 7.00 -1.59
C GLU A 107 15.42 5.90 -2.53
N MET A 108 14.74 5.75 -3.64
CA MET A 108 15.08 4.79 -4.70
C MET A 108 14.52 5.30 -6.03
N ARG A 109 15.00 6.45 -6.47
CA ARG A 109 14.42 7.24 -7.58
C ARG A 109 14.26 6.48 -8.89
N GLN A 110 15.05 5.46 -9.12
CA GLN A 110 14.97 4.66 -10.34
C GLN A 110 13.75 3.76 -10.37
N ILE A 111 13.11 3.55 -9.22
CA ILE A 111 12.01 2.61 -9.08
C ILE A 111 10.72 3.31 -8.74
N ALA A 112 10.76 4.30 -7.84
CA ALA A 112 9.58 4.97 -7.32
C ALA A 112 9.92 6.39 -6.91
N GLU A 113 8.90 7.26 -6.90
CA GLU A 113 9.09 8.63 -6.42
C GLU A 113 9.39 8.63 -4.92
N THR A 114 10.22 9.57 -4.51
CA THR A 114 10.41 9.82 -3.09
C THR A 114 9.13 10.41 -2.52
N TYR A 115 8.68 9.91 -1.37
CA TYR A 115 7.48 10.43 -0.73
C TYR A 115 7.63 11.90 -0.38
N ILE A 116 6.74 12.71 -0.89
CA ILE A 116 6.61 14.12 -0.54
C ILE A 116 5.12 14.38 -0.38
N ARG A 117 4.72 14.82 0.81
CA ARG A 117 3.31 15.01 1.16
C ARG A 117 2.54 15.81 0.10
N ARG A 118 3.07 16.94 -0.32
CA ARG A 118 2.41 17.81 -1.29
C ARG A 118 2.20 17.13 -2.64
N ARG A 119 3.17 16.32 -3.07
CA ARG A 119 3.05 15.55 -4.31
C ARG A 119 2.00 14.47 -4.21
N ALA A 120 1.96 13.79 -3.08
CA ALA A 120 0.95 12.74 -2.87
C ALA A 120 -0.45 13.34 -2.98
N ILE A 121 -0.67 14.48 -2.31
CA ILE A 121 -1.97 15.17 -2.36
C ILE A 121 -2.30 15.58 -3.79
N ARG A 122 -1.32 16.15 -4.51
CA ARG A 122 -1.54 16.57 -5.88
C ARG A 122 -1.88 15.40 -6.81
N HIS A 123 -1.20 14.27 -6.64
CA HIS A 123 -1.54 13.07 -7.41
C HIS A 123 -2.99 12.67 -7.19
N MET A 124 -3.43 12.65 -5.93
CA MET A 124 -4.79 12.26 -5.59
C MET A 124 -5.81 13.26 -6.13
N GLU A 125 -5.50 14.55 -6.08
CA GLU A 125 -6.36 15.59 -6.66
C GLU A 125 -6.51 15.43 -8.17
N LYS A 126 -5.49 14.88 -8.83
CA LYS A 126 -5.52 14.57 -10.26
C LYS A 126 -6.06 13.17 -10.56
N GLU A 127 -6.72 12.58 -9.58
CA GLU A 127 -7.36 11.25 -9.71
C GLU A 127 -6.38 10.12 -10.01
N ARG A 128 -5.15 10.24 -9.53
CA ARG A 128 -4.17 9.16 -9.56
C ARG A 128 -4.20 8.44 -8.23
N VAL A 129 -4.12 7.12 -8.28
CA VAL A 129 -3.96 6.32 -7.07
C VAL A 129 -2.51 6.45 -6.60
N VAL A 130 -2.31 6.68 -5.31
CA VAL A 130 -0.96 6.74 -4.72
C VAL A 130 -0.77 5.52 -3.85
N ILE A 131 0.35 4.82 -4.04
CA ILE A 131 0.72 3.69 -3.18
C ILE A 131 1.93 4.10 -2.37
N PHE A 132 1.79 4.11 -1.04
CA PHE A 132 2.89 4.46 -0.15
C PHE A 132 3.69 3.20 0.18
N ALA A 133 4.97 3.19 -0.18
CA ALA A 133 5.86 2.05 -0.01
C ALA A 133 6.95 2.34 1.02
N ALA A 134 7.57 1.29 1.53
CA ALA A 134 8.68 1.34 2.50
C ALA A 134 8.28 1.91 3.87
N GLY A 135 7.01 1.78 4.24
CA GLY A 135 6.54 2.19 5.56
C GLY A 135 6.86 3.65 5.88
N THR A 136 7.39 3.89 7.06
CA THR A 136 7.85 5.22 7.46
C THR A 136 9.30 5.48 7.04
N GLY A 137 9.97 4.47 6.50
CA GLY A 137 11.41 4.54 6.23
C GLY A 137 12.27 4.25 7.46
N ASN A 138 11.65 4.01 8.60
CA ASN A 138 12.32 3.77 9.87
C ASN A 138 11.95 2.39 10.44
N PRO A 139 12.92 1.67 11.00
CA PRO A 139 12.62 0.39 11.67
C PRO A 139 11.66 0.57 12.85
N TYR A 140 11.12 -0.53 13.34
CA TYR A 140 10.28 -0.61 14.54
C TYR A 140 8.86 -0.06 14.39
N PHE A 141 8.45 0.35 13.21
CA PHE A 141 7.08 0.81 12.96
C PHE A 141 6.28 -0.23 12.18
N SER A 142 5.03 -0.42 12.57
CA SER A 142 4.13 -1.36 11.89
C SER A 142 3.48 -0.74 10.66
N THR A 143 2.90 -1.59 9.83
CA THR A 143 2.09 -1.13 8.69
C THR A 143 0.91 -0.30 9.16
N ASP A 144 0.29 -0.68 10.26
CA ASP A 144 -0.85 0.08 10.82
C ASP A 144 -0.42 1.48 11.23
N THR A 145 0.74 1.61 11.88
CA THR A 145 1.30 2.92 12.25
C THR A 145 1.57 3.75 11.01
N THR A 146 2.14 3.16 9.98
CA THR A 146 2.41 3.85 8.71
C THR A 146 1.13 4.36 8.09
N ALA A 147 0.09 3.52 8.03
CA ALA A 147 -1.18 3.88 7.44
C ALA A 147 -1.82 5.05 8.19
N ALA A 148 -1.79 5.01 9.53
CA ALA A 148 -2.33 6.10 10.35
C ALA A 148 -1.56 7.40 10.12
N LEU A 149 -0.23 7.33 10.06
CA LEU A 149 0.61 8.50 9.83
C LEU A 149 0.32 9.13 8.46
N ARG A 150 0.29 8.32 7.41
CA ARG A 150 0.01 8.82 6.06
C ARG A 150 -1.39 9.41 5.97
N ALA A 151 -2.37 8.78 6.60
CA ALA A 151 -3.74 9.29 6.61
C ALA A 151 -3.80 10.68 7.25
N ALA A 152 -3.11 10.86 8.37
CA ALA A 152 -3.04 12.18 9.01
C ALA A 152 -2.34 13.20 8.13
N GLU A 153 -1.23 12.82 7.50
CA GLU A 153 -0.44 13.72 6.67
C GLU A 153 -1.19 14.21 5.43
N VAL A 154 -1.92 13.32 4.77
CA VAL A 154 -2.65 13.69 3.55
C VAL A 154 -4.13 14.02 3.81
N GLU A 155 -4.53 14.06 5.06
CA GLU A 155 -5.89 14.39 5.47
C GLU A 155 -6.92 13.46 4.83
N ALA A 156 -6.70 12.16 5.00
CA ALA A 156 -7.56 11.12 4.46
C ALA A 156 -8.24 10.32 5.57
N CYS A 157 -9.38 9.72 5.22
CA CYS A 157 -10.02 8.74 6.07
C CYS A 157 -9.31 7.40 5.87
N LEU A 158 -8.90 6.75 6.97
CA LEU A 158 -8.23 5.47 6.89
C LEU A 158 -9.25 4.34 6.94
N LEU A 159 -9.22 3.49 5.93
CA LEU A 159 -10.07 2.31 5.85
C LEU A 159 -9.19 1.07 5.86
N TYR A 160 -9.55 0.12 6.70
CA TYR A 160 -8.89 -1.17 6.73
C TYR A 160 -9.63 -2.10 5.79
N THR A 161 -8.91 -2.66 4.82
CA THR A 161 -9.44 -3.74 4.01
C THR A 161 -8.68 -4.98 4.40
N SER A 162 -9.39 -5.99 4.82
CA SER A 162 -8.76 -7.25 5.15
C SER A 162 -9.51 -8.36 4.47
N PRO A 163 -8.82 -9.23 3.75
CA PRO A 163 -9.46 -10.41 3.21
C PRO A 163 -9.63 -11.50 4.26
N SER A 164 -9.17 -11.27 5.48
CA SER A 164 -9.28 -12.27 6.53
C SER A 164 -10.74 -12.46 6.94
N PRO A 165 -11.23 -13.68 6.97
CA PRO A 165 -12.62 -13.92 7.41
C PRO A 165 -12.87 -13.57 8.86
N ARG A 166 -11.86 -13.21 9.61
CA ARG A 166 -12.01 -12.80 11.01
C ARG A 166 -12.20 -11.31 11.20
N ASP A 167 -12.10 -10.55 10.16
CA ASP A 167 -12.23 -9.10 10.26
C ASP A 167 -13.59 -8.61 9.90
#